data_4c10fcc4f294a75817b6ebf5a85a9ddc
#
_entry.id   4c10fcc4f294a75817b6ebf5a85a9ddc
#
_cell.length_a   1.000
_cell.length_b   1.000
_cell.length_c   1.000
_cell.angle_alpha   90.00
_cell.angle_beta   90.00
_cell.angle_gamma   90.00
#
_symmetry.space_group_name_H-M   'P 1'
#
loop_
_entity.id
_entity.type
_entity.pdbx_description
1 polymer ?
#
loop_
_entity_poly.entity_id
_entity_poly.type
_entity_poly.pdbx_seq_one_letter_code
_entity_poly.pdbx_strand_id
1 'polypeptide(L)'
;MKLTRRHLLATAPALLGSPLLSLAPAAHAADLLTVGLIPSEDSRAMIANSQVMMDQLSKALGMPVKPFVAADYNGVIEALRSKRLDVAYLGPFSYVLGATVAPIEAFAVAETKKAGRTFYHSLIVAHKDSGIRTVADLKGKNFAFVDPSSTSGHLFPKAGLMKLGFNTEKDFGRVIFSGSHDSNAVAVQNRKIDAVAIADRILDAAIAKGLAKREDLVVVWKSDPIPESPTVWRKDLDPALKKRIQAAFLEVKNIPWSDQGELNGFHPTNDAAYDIIRETAKSLNLDLRKMK
;
A
#
# COMPACT_ATOMS: atom_id res chain seq x y z
N MET A 1 1.66 66.53 72.95
CA MET A 1 2.20 66.22 74.27
C MET A 1 2.58 64.72 74.33
N LYS A 2 3.90 64.39 74.47
CA LYS A 2 4.50 63.25 75.15
C LYS A 2 3.99 61.83 74.69
N LEU A 3 4.72 60.81 74.45
CA LEU A 3 6.11 60.36 74.61
C LEU A 3 6.12 58.86 74.18
N THR A 4 7.08 58.52 73.34
CA THR A 4 7.94 57.34 73.40
C THR A 4 7.44 56.03 74.01
N ARG A 5 7.64 54.91 73.26
CA ARG A 5 8.58 53.82 73.69
C ARG A 5 8.87 52.83 72.57
N ARG A 6 10.16 52.62 72.38
CA ARG A 6 10.83 51.60 71.59
C ARG A 6 10.61 50.24 72.24
N HIS A 7 10.31 49.21 71.42
CA HIS A 7 10.68 47.85 71.77
C HIS A 7 11.33 47.17 70.54
N LEU A 8 12.56 46.77 70.73
CA LEU A 8 13.31 45.84 69.93
C LEU A 8 12.59 44.49 69.96
N LEU A 9 12.39 43.88 68.85
CA LEU A 9 12.10 42.47 68.77
C LEU A 9 13.00 41.82 67.69
N ALA A 10 13.60 40.73 68.08
CA ALA A 10 14.61 39.96 67.40
C ALA A 10 14.12 39.36 66.11
N THR A 11 14.99 39.42 65.11
CA THR A 11 14.82 38.72 63.82
C THR A 11 15.25 37.26 63.96
N ALA A 12 14.28 36.32 63.76
CA ALA A 12 14.56 34.91 63.49
C ALA A 12 14.59 34.69 61.99
N PRO A 13 15.59 33.98 61.43
CA PRO A 13 15.61 33.67 60.00
C PRO A 13 14.65 32.51 59.71
N ALA A 14 13.60 32.74 58.94
CA ALA A 14 12.75 31.71 58.39
C ALA A 14 13.50 31.00 57.24
N LEU A 15 13.86 29.76 57.43
CA LEU A 15 14.31 28.84 56.36
C LEU A 15 13.16 28.58 55.41
N LEU A 16 13.16 29.25 54.28
CA LEU A 16 12.30 28.94 53.14
C LEU A 16 12.80 27.66 52.47
N GLY A 17 12.20 26.52 52.85
CA GLY A 17 12.35 25.29 52.11
C GLY A 17 11.68 25.43 50.73
N SER A 18 12.47 25.57 49.67
CA SER A 18 12.00 25.51 48.31
C SER A 18 11.48 24.09 48.01
N PRO A 19 10.25 23.90 47.57
CA PRO A 19 9.82 22.58 47.07
C PRO A 19 10.61 22.29 45.79
N LEU A 20 11.43 21.24 45.80
CA LEU A 20 11.92 20.59 44.61
C LEU A 20 10.72 20.09 43.79
N LEU A 21 10.28 20.90 42.84
CA LEU A 21 9.42 20.41 41.77
C LEU A 21 10.24 19.35 41.01
N SER A 22 9.99 18.08 41.29
CA SER A 22 10.40 16.99 40.44
C SER A 22 9.69 17.21 39.08
N LEU A 23 10.45 17.66 38.07
CA LEU A 23 10.04 17.59 36.69
C LEU A 23 9.88 16.08 36.37
N ALA A 24 8.64 15.58 36.50
CA ALA A 24 8.28 14.34 35.86
C ALA A 24 8.60 14.50 34.36
N PRO A 25 9.33 13.55 33.71
CA PRO A 25 9.53 13.62 32.28
C PRO A 25 8.13 13.71 31.64
N ALA A 26 7.91 14.73 30.83
CA ALA A 26 6.71 14.84 30.04
C ALA A 26 6.59 13.53 29.25
N ALA A 27 5.56 12.75 29.59
CA ALA A 27 5.21 11.60 28.79
C ALA A 27 4.95 12.16 27.38
N HIS A 28 5.90 11.97 26.47
CA HIS A 28 5.66 12.21 25.04
C HIS A 28 4.44 11.37 24.70
N ALA A 29 3.39 12.04 24.22
CA ALA A 29 2.28 11.32 23.62
C ALA A 29 2.92 10.35 22.62
N ALA A 30 2.64 9.04 22.78
CA ALA A 30 3.25 8.02 21.95
C ALA A 30 2.98 8.41 20.50
N ASP A 31 4.03 8.71 19.75
CA ASP A 31 3.90 9.10 18.35
C ASP A 31 3.11 8.03 17.60
N LEU A 32 2.09 8.44 16.87
CA LEU A 32 1.26 7.54 16.09
C LEU A 32 1.99 7.18 14.79
N LEU A 33 2.22 5.90 14.52
CA LEU A 33 2.67 5.44 13.22
C LEU A 33 1.47 5.19 12.31
N THR A 34 1.43 5.84 11.15
CA THR A 34 0.35 5.66 10.18
C THR A 34 0.84 4.84 8.99
N VAL A 35 0.18 3.71 8.72
CA VAL A 35 0.49 2.79 7.61
C VAL A 35 -0.53 2.96 6.50
N GLY A 36 -0.12 3.51 5.37
CA GLY A 36 -0.95 3.66 4.17
C GLY A 36 -1.10 2.34 3.42
N LEU A 37 -2.29 2.09 2.89
CA LEU A 37 -2.60 0.95 2.03
C LEU A 37 -3.23 1.48 0.75
N ILE A 38 -2.72 1.07 -0.42
CA ILE A 38 -3.40 1.38 -1.70
C ILE A 38 -4.75 0.65 -1.75
N PRO A 39 -5.81 1.28 -2.28
CA PRO A 39 -7.15 0.67 -2.34
C PRO A 39 -7.25 -0.40 -3.44
N SER A 40 -6.46 -1.48 -3.32
CA SER A 40 -6.43 -2.58 -4.29
C SER A 40 -7.70 -3.43 -4.27
N GLU A 41 -8.42 -3.42 -3.15
CA GLU A 41 -9.66 -4.15 -2.89
C GLU A 41 -10.69 -3.25 -2.18
N ASP A 42 -11.75 -3.83 -1.60
CA ASP A 42 -12.69 -3.09 -0.76
C ASP A 42 -11.99 -2.47 0.46
N SER A 43 -12.02 -1.14 0.58
CA SER A 43 -11.27 -0.41 1.59
C SER A 43 -11.67 -0.75 3.02
N ARG A 44 -12.94 -1.11 3.28
CA ARG A 44 -13.39 -1.50 4.63
C ARG A 44 -12.85 -2.87 4.99
N ALA A 45 -12.88 -3.80 4.03
CA ALA A 45 -12.29 -5.13 4.21
C ALA A 45 -10.78 -5.03 4.43
N MET A 46 -10.07 -4.18 3.68
CA MET A 46 -8.63 -3.95 3.85
C MET A 46 -8.30 -3.42 5.24
N ILE A 47 -9.04 -2.43 5.76
CA ILE A 47 -8.84 -1.90 7.11
C ILE A 47 -9.08 -3.00 8.15
N ALA A 48 -10.19 -3.73 8.06
CA ALA A 48 -10.52 -4.79 9.00
C ALA A 48 -9.46 -5.91 9.00
N ASN A 49 -9.04 -6.38 7.82
CA ASN A 49 -8.06 -7.46 7.68
C ASN A 49 -6.65 -7.05 8.11
N SER A 50 -6.29 -5.76 7.98
CA SER A 50 -4.99 -5.26 8.42
C SER A 50 -4.87 -5.12 9.94
N GLN A 51 -5.98 -5.16 10.69
CA GLN A 51 -5.97 -4.87 12.13
C GLN A 51 -5.03 -5.80 12.92
N VAL A 52 -5.02 -7.09 12.60
CA VAL A 52 -4.12 -8.06 13.27
C VAL A 52 -2.65 -7.66 13.10
N MET A 53 -2.26 -7.21 11.89
CA MET A 53 -0.91 -6.72 11.66
C MET A 53 -0.64 -5.41 12.41
N MET A 54 -1.59 -4.47 12.41
CA MET A 54 -1.43 -3.20 13.13
C MET A 54 -1.24 -3.43 14.62
N ASP A 55 -1.98 -4.38 15.21
CA ASP A 55 -1.87 -4.74 16.63
C ASP A 55 -0.49 -5.37 16.94
N GLN A 56 0.01 -6.28 16.09
CA GLN A 56 1.34 -6.86 16.24
C GLN A 56 2.43 -5.78 16.14
N LEU A 57 2.35 -4.90 15.15
CA LEU A 57 3.28 -3.78 14.98
C LEU A 57 3.22 -2.81 16.17
N SER A 58 2.01 -2.48 16.65
CA SER A 58 1.83 -1.61 17.83
C SER A 58 2.52 -2.20 19.07
N LYS A 59 2.35 -3.50 19.29
CA LYS A 59 3.01 -4.21 20.40
C LYS A 59 4.53 -4.21 20.25
N ALA A 60 5.05 -4.54 19.08
CA ALA A 60 6.50 -4.60 18.82
C ALA A 60 7.17 -3.23 18.92
N LEU A 61 6.49 -2.17 18.48
CA LEU A 61 7.01 -0.81 18.48
C LEU A 61 6.78 -0.07 19.81
N GLY A 62 5.85 -0.56 20.67
CA GLY A 62 5.47 0.14 21.89
C GLY A 62 4.77 1.48 21.63
N MET A 63 4.12 1.64 20.46
CA MET A 63 3.42 2.85 20.03
C MET A 63 2.19 2.47 19.21
N PRO A 64 1.14 3.32 19.15
CA PRO A 64 -0.03 3.06 18.32
C PRO A 64 0.36 2.98 16.84
N VAL A 65 -0.19 1.97 16.13
CA VAL A 65 -0.09 1.84 14.66
C VAL A 65 -1.50 1.80 14.09
N LYS A 66 -1.78 2.60 13.05
CA LYS A 66 -3.11 2.67 12.44
C LYS A 66 -3.03 2.52 10.92
N PRO A 67 -3.96 1.79 10.30
CA PRO A 67 -4.07 1.74 8.85
C PRO A 67 -4.75 3.00 8.33
N PHE A 68 -4.38 3.37 7.10
CA PHE A 68 -5.02 4.42 6.32
C PHE A 68 -5.20 3.92 4.89
N VAL A 69 -6.41 4.01 4.35
CA VAL A 69 -6.70 3.71 2.95
C VAL A 69 -7.16 5.00 2.26
N ALA A 70 -6.49 5.37 1.17
CA ALA A 70 -6.87 6.54 0.37
C ALA A 70 -8.02 6.22 -0.60
N ALA A 71 -8.55 7.25 -1.27
CA ALA A 71 -9.59 7.08 -2.27
C ALA A 71 -9.08 6.41 -3.56
N ASP A 72 -7.81 6.64 -3.90
CA ASP A 72 -7.11 6.07 -5.05
C ASP A 72 -5.62 5.82 -4.73
N TYR A 73 -4.90 5.21 -5.66
CA TYR A 73 -3.49 4.88 -5.50
C TYR A 73 -2.60 6.12 -5.33
N ASN A 74 -2.89 7.19 -6.08
CA ASN A 74 -2.13 8.44 -5.97
C ASN A 74 -2.33 9.14 -4.63
N GLY A 75 -3.51 9.00 -4.03
CA GLY A 75 -3.79 9.55 -2.69
C GLY A 75 -2.83 9.04 -1.62
N VAL A 76 -2.37 7.78 -1.71
CA VAL A 76 -1.36 7.24 -0.79
C VAL A 76 0.03 7.85 -1.08
N ILE A 77 0.40 8.01 -2.36
CA ILE A 77 1.65 8.66 -2.77
C ILE A 77 1.70 10.10 -2.26
N GLU A 78 0.62 10.86 -2.45
CA GLU A 78 0.50 12.24 -1.98
C GLU A 78 0.51 12.36 -0.46
N ALA A 79 -0.06 11.39 0.25
CA ALA A 79 -0.03 11.35 1.70
C ALA A 79 1.39 11.09 2.26
N LEU A 80 2.18 10.24 1.59
CA LEU A 80 3.61 10.06 1.88
C LEU A 80 4.40 11.34 1.57
N ARG A 81 4.18 11.95 0.39
CA ARG A 81 4.85 13.17 -0.03
C ARG A 81 4.58 14.35 0.93
N SER A 82 3.35 14.49 1.40
CA SER A 82 2.94 15.52 2.35
C SER A 82 3.19 15.16 3.82
N LYS A 83 3.91 14.04 4.09
CA LYS A 83 4.27 13.56 5.43
C LYS A 83 3.07 13.23 6.34
N ARG A 84 1.91 12.95 5.75
CA ARG A 84 0.72 12.46 6.48
C ARG A 84 0.76 10.94 6.73
N LEU A 85 1.63 10.24 6.02
CA LEU A 85 1.94 8.82 6.23
C LEU A 85 3.44 8.66 6.50
N ASP A 86 3.78 7.70 7.33
CA ASP A 86 5.16 7.35 7.66
C ASP A 86 5.62 6.14 6.86
N VAL A 87 4.73 5.17 6.76
CA VAL A 87 4.93 3.88 6.09
C VAL A 87 3.76 3.65 5.14
N ALA A 88 3.97 2.96 4.04
CA ALA A 88 2.88 2.50 3.19
C ALA A 88 3.19 1.17 2.50
N TYR A 89 2.14 0.40 2.24
CA TYR A 89 2.14 -0.73 1.34
C TYR A 89 1.69 -0.25 -0.04
N LEU A 90 2.59 -0.32 -1.01
CA LEU A 90 2.37 0.18 -2.37
C LEU A 90 2.45 -0.96 -3.39
N GLY A 91 1.73 -0.83 -4.51
CA GLY A 91 2.05 -1.64 -5.68
C GLY A 91 3.44 -1.29 -6.22
N PRO A 92 4.14 -2.22 -6.89
CA PRO A 92 5.47 -1.96 -7.43
C PRO A 92 5.56 -0.72 -8.32
N PHE A 93 4.56 -0.47 -9.17
CA PHE A 93 4.51 0.72 -10.02
C PHE A 93 4.15 1.98 -9.23
N SER A 94 3.21 1.90 -8.28
CA SER A 94 2.92 3.01 -7.37
C SER A 94 4.17 3.42 -6.56
N TYR A 95 5.00 2.45 -6.16
CA TYR A 95 6.28 2.73 -5.52
C TYR A 95 7.23 3.47 -6.46
N VAL A 96 7.41 2.97 -7.69
CA VAL A 96 8.29 3.62 -8.68
C VAL A 96 7.83 5.04 -8.98
N LEU A 97 6.51 5.27 -9.15
CA LEU A 97 5.94 6.61 -9.31
C LEU A 97 6.19 7.46 -8.06
N GLY A 98 5.86 6.94 -6.89
CA GLY A 98 6.04 7.64 -5.61
C GLY A 98 7.49 8.06 -5.37
N ALA A 99 8.46 7.20 -5.69
CA ALA A 99 9.90 7.48 -5.56
C ALA A 99 10.39 8.61 -6.48
N THR A 100 9.65 8.97 -7.54
CA THR A 100 9.99 10.13 -8.41
C THR A 100 9.54 11.47 -7.82
N VAL A 101 8.56 11.48 -6.90
CA VAL A 101 7.90 12.69 -6.39
C VAL A 101 7.99 12.86 -4.88
N ALA A 102 8.37 11.80 -4.16
CA ALA A 102 8.52 11.77 -2.71
C ALA A 102 9.81 11.05 -2.29
N PRO A 103 10.49 11.52 -1.23
CA PRO A 103 11.67 10.85 -0.69
C PRO A 103 11.26 9.58 0.09
N ILE A 104 10.92 8.51 -0.61
CA ILE A 104 10.54 7.21 -0.05
C ILE A 104 11.55 6.13 -0.47
N GLU A 105 11.60 5.04 0.28
CA GLU A 105 12.41 3.87 -0.03
C GLU A 105 11.72 2.57 0.41
N ALA A 106 11.88 1.51 -0.36
CA ALA A 106 11.38 0.18 -0.04
C ALA A 106 12.31 -0.48 1.01
N PHE A 107 11.71 -1.15 2.00
CA PHE A 107 12.47 -1.82 3.06
C PHE A 107 12.02 -3.26 3.34
N ALA A 108 10.79 -3.61 3.01
CA ALA A 108 10.27 -4.95 3.22
C ALA A 108 9.32 -5.36 2.08
N VAL A 109 9.22 -6.65 1.83
CA VAL A 109 8.31 -7.29 0.88
C VAL A 109 7.63 -8.46 1.55
N ALA A 110 6.34 -8.63 1.30
CA ALA A 110 5.57 -9.74 1.84
C ALA A 110 5.84 -11.06 1.11
N GLU A 111 5.81 -12.18 1.85
CA GLU A 111 5.79 -13.52 1.30
C GLU A 111 4.43 -14.17 1.57
N THR A 112 3.76 -14.61 0.51
CA THR A 112 2.47 -15.28 0.63
C THR A 112 2.64 -16.73 1.08
N LYS A 113 1.81 -17.18 2.03
CA LYS A 113 1.84 -18.55 2.55
C LYS A 113 1.54 -19.60 1.48
N LYS A 114 0.57 -19.32 0.61
CA LYS A 114 0.14 -20.25 -0.44
C LYS A 114 1.23 -20.53 -1.48
N ALA A 115 2.06 -19.54 -1.78
CA ALA A 115 3.01 -19.62 -2.89
C ALA A 115 4.47 -19.78 -2.42
N GLY A 116 4.82 -19.41 -1.17
CA GLY A 116 6.20 -19.36 -0.67
C GLY A 116 7.09 -18.49 -1.59
N ARG A 117 6.52 -17.41 -2.15
CA ARG A 117 7.18 -16.60 -3.17
C ARG A 117 6.94 -15.11 -2.96
N THR A 118 7.88 -14.31 -3.45
CA THR A 118 7.87 -12.85 -3.43
C THR A 118 7.60 -12.25 -4.82
N PHE A 119 6.76 -12.91 -5.61
CA PHE A 119 6.33 -12.45 -6.92
C PHE A 119 4.89 -12.88 -7.23
N TYR A 120 4.24 -12.18 -8.13
CA TYR A 120 2.88 -12.46 -8.60
C TYR A 120 2.75 -12.18 -10.10
N HIS A 121 1.58 -12.35 -10.68
CA HIS A 121 1.34 -12.11 -12.11
C HIS A 121 0.15 -11.17 -12.34
N SER A 122 0.24 -10.42 -13.43
CA SER A 122 -0.91 -9.76 -14.02
C SER A 122 -1.64 -10.73 -14.93
N LEU A 123 -2.96 -10.74 -14.87
CA LEU A 123 -3.84 -11.48 -15.76
C LEU A 123 -4.73 -10.52 -16.54
N ILE A 124 -5.07 -10.89 -17.77
CA ILE A 124 -6.26 -10.41 -18.46
C ILE A 124 -7.28 -11.53 -18.43
N VAL A 125 -8.47 -11.21 -17.92
CA VAL A 125 -9.52 -12.19 -17.68
C VAL A 125 -10.81 -11.75 -18.38
N ALA A 126 -11.52 -12.71 -18.97
CA ALA A 126 -12.81 -12.52 -19.58
C ALA A 126 -13.82 -13.56 -19.05
N HIS A 127 -15.12 -13.29 -19.15
CA HIS A 127 -16.13 -14.29 -18.85
C HIS A 127 -16.16 -15.38 -19.92
N LYS A 128 -16.37 -16.64 -19.57
CA LYS A 128 -16.37 -17.76 -20.51
C LYS A 128 -17.37 -17.62 -21.66
N ASP A 129 -18.50 -16.94 -21.42
CA ASP A 129 -19.56 -16.73 -22.43
C ASP A 129 -19.34 -15.45 -23.28
N SER A 130 -18.22 -14.71 -23.07
CA SER A 130 -17.92 -13.50 -23.83
C SER A 130 -17.46 -13.76 -25.27
N GLY A 131 -17.09 -15.00 -25.58
CA GLY A 131 -16.44 -15.35 -26.85
C GLY A 131 -14.95 -14.99 -26.92
N ILE A 132 -14.38 -14.35 -25.87
CA ILE A 132 -12.98 -13.94 -25.82
C ILE A 132 -12.13 -15.11 -25.30
N ARG A 133 -11.13 -15.53 -26.08
CA ARG A 133 -10.18 -16.62 -25.75
C ARG A 133 -8.72 -16.21 -25.93
N THR A 134 -8.47 -15.25 -26.80
CA THR A 134 -7.14 -14.78 -27.18
C THR A 134 -7.07 -13.26 -27.08
N VAL A 135 -5.85 -12.69 -27.11
CA VAL A 135 -5.64 -11.24 -27.13
C VAL A 135 -6.28 -10.60 -28.37
N ALA A 136 -6.30 -11.30 -29.51
CA ALA A 136 -6.92 -10.77 -30.72
C ALA A 136 -8.44 -10.55 -30.58
N ASP A 137 -9.13 -11.36 -29.77
CA ASP A 137 -10.55 -11.24 -29.51
C ASP A 137 -10.92 -10.01 -28.66
N LEU A 138 -9.93 -9.35 -28.06
CA LEU A 138 -10.12 -8.12 -27.30
C LEU A 138 -10.42 -6.90 -28.17
N LYS A 139 -10.18 -7.00 -29.49
CA LYS A 139 -10.43 -5.89 -30.42
C LYS A 139 -11.90 -5.48 -30.45
N GLY A 140 -12.16 -4.19 -30.26
CA GLY A 140 -13.50 -3.63 -30.17
C GLY A 140 -14.26 -3.92 -28.87
N LYS A 141 -13.65 -4.63 -27.92
CA LYS A 141 -14.27 -4.96 -26.63
C LYS A 141 -14.11 -3.86 -25.58
N ASN A 142 -15.02 -3.82 -24.61
CA ASN A 142 -14.90 -2.94 -23.45
C ASN A 142 -13.93 -3.56 -22.45
N PHE A 143 -12.98 -2.76 -21.99
CA PHE A 143 -11.90 -3.21 -21.11
C PHE A 143 -11.81 -2.36 -19.85
N ALA A 144 -11.56 -3.00 -18.70
CA ALA A 144 -11.27 -2.28 -17.47
C ALA A 144 -9.85 -2.56 -16.98
N PHE A 145 -9.10 -1.47 -16.84
CA PHE A 145 -7.92 -1.42 -15.97
C PHE A 145 -8.35 -1.16 -14.51
N VAL A 146 -7.42 -1.25 -13.57
CA VAL A 146 -7.70 -0.98 -12.15
C VAL A 146 -7.53 0.50 -11.83
N ASP A 147 -6.30 0.98 -11.91
CA ASP A 147 -5.89 2.35 -11.57
C ASP A 147 -4.67 2.72 -12.42
N PRO A 148 -4.52 3.97 -12.86
CA PRO A 148 -3.35 4.39 -13.66
C PRO A 148 -2.00 4.04 -13.02
N SER A 149 -1.90 4.01 -11.69
CA SER A 149 -0.70 3.68 -10.94
C SER A 149 -0.59 2.20 -10.55
N SER A 150 -1.54 1.35 -11.00
CA SER A 150 -1.51 -0.09 -10.72
C SER A 150 -0.49 -0.81 -11.61
N THR A 151 0.29 -1.70 -11.02
CA THR A 151 1.26 -2.54 -11.75
C THR A 151 0.55 -3.59 -12.59
N SER A 152 -0.15 -4.52 -11.95
CA SER A 152 -0.83 -5.64 -12.61
C SER A 152 -2.19 -5.27 -13.18
N GLY A 153 -2.79 -4.19 -12.68
CA GLY A 153 -4.07 -3.69 -13.16
C GLY A 153 -3.94 -2.68 -14.31
N HIS A 154 -2.72 -2.21 -14.65
CA HIS A 154 -2.53 -1.25 -15.75
C HIS A 154 -1.19 -1.42 -16.46
N LEU A 155 -0.04 -1.18 -15.78
CA LEU A 155 1.27 -1.09 -16.44
C LEU A 155 1.60 -2.36 -17.23
N PHE A 156 1.59 -3.53 -16.57
CA PHE A 156 1.99 -4.80 -17.17
C PHE A 156 1.04 -5.30 -18.25
N PRO A 157 -0.30 -5.30 -18.06
CA PRO A 157 -1.21 -5.70 -19.14
C PRO A 157 -1.10 -4.76 -20.34
N LYS A 158 -0.94 -3.44 -20.14
CA LYS A 158 -0.73 -2.48 -21.23
C LYS A 158 0.56 -2.81 -22.00
N ALA A 159 1.68 -3.02 -21.30
CA ALA A 159 2.95 -3.38 -21.93
C ALA A 159 2.90 -4.72 -22.67
N GLY A 160 2.27 -5.73 -22.04
CA GLY A 160 2.10 -7.05 -22.65
C GLY A 160 1.26 -7.02 -23.93
N LEU A 161 0.14 -6.28 -23.90
CA LEU A 161 -0.70 -6.08 -25.08
C LEU A 161 0.05 -5.36 -26.21
N MET A 162 0.78 -4.28 -25.88
CA MET A 162 1.57 -3.55 -26.87
C MET A 162 2.68 -4.43 -27.49
N LYS A 163 3.35 -5.26 -26.68
CA LYS A 163 4.36 -6.22 -27.18
C LYS A 163 3.77 -7.24 -28.16
N LEU A 164 2.49 -7.55 -28.03
CA LEU A 164 1.73 -8.42 -28.95
C LEU A 164 1.11 -7.66 -30.12
N GLY A 165 1.44 -6.38 -30.32
CA GLY A 165 0.93 -5.56 -31.42
C GLY A 165 -0.46 -4.98 -31.19
N PHE A 166 -1.04 -5.12 -30.02
CA PHE A 166 -2.35 -4.58 -29.66
C PHE A 166 -2.21 -3.14 -29.12
N ASN A 167 -2.88 -2.19 -29.75
CA ASN A 167 -2.88 -0.80 -29.34
C ASN A 167 -4.03 -0.53 -28.37
N THR A 168 -3.73 -0.37 -27.06
CA THR A 168 -4.73 -0.20 -26.01
C THR A 168 -5.56 1.10 -26.13
N GLU A 169 -5.12 2.07 -26.93
CA GLU A 169 -5.84 3.34 -27.13
C GLU A 169 -6.76 3.32 -28.35
N LYS A 170 -6.53 2.38 -29.29
CA LYS A 170 -7.27 2.31 -30.55
C LYS A 170 -8.04 1.02 -30.76
N ASP A 171 -7.54 -0.10 -30.22
CA ASP A 171 -8.10 -1.42 -30.50
C ASP A 171 -9.21 -1.83 -29.55
N PHE A 172 -9.32 -1.22 -28.34
CA PHE A 172 -10.48 -1.41 -27.48
C PHE A 172 -11.68 -0.59 -27.95
N GLY A 173 -12.90 -1.07 -27.68
CA GLY A 173 -14.13 -0.31 -27.89
C GLY A 173 -14.27 0.82 -26.85
N ARG A 174 -14.06 0.48 -25.58
CA ARG A 174 -14.05 1.43 -24.46
C ARG A 174 -13.08 0.97 -23.39
N VAL A 175 -12.36 1.90 -22.82
CA VAL A 175 -11.48 1.67 -21.66
C VAL A 175 -11.97 2.47 -20.46
N ILE A 176 -12.00 1.82 -19.30
CA ILE A 176 -12.26 2.47 -18.00
C ILE A 176 -11.20 2.06 -16.98
N PHE A 177 -11.08 2.84 -15.90
CA PHE A 177 -10.40 2.48 -14.67
C PHE A 177 -11.44 2.23 -13.58
N SER A 178 -11.48 1.02 -13.03
CA SER A 178 -12.52 0.58 -12.08
C SER A 178 -12.23 0.96 -10.63
N GLY A 179 -11.00 1.38 -10.33
CA GLY A 179 -10.52 1.78 -9.01
C GLY A 179 -9.93 0.63 -8.18
N SER A 180 -10.43 -0.62 -8.34
CA SER A 180 -9.91 -1.77 -7.56
C SER A 180 -9.97 -3.08 -8.35
N HIS A 181 -9.18 -4.05 -7.90
CA HIS A 181 -9.21 -5.41 -8.46
C HIS A 181 -10.52 -6.14 -8.16
N ASP A 182 -11.11 -5.94 -6.98
CA ASP A 182 -12.41 -6.51 -6.61
C ASP A 182 -13.51 -5.99 -7.53
N SER A 183 -13.50 -4.68 -7.87
CA SER A 183 -14.41 -4.10 -8.84
C SER A 183 -14.30 -4.77 -10.21
N ASN A 184 -13.07 -5.06 -10.67
CA ASN A 184 -12.83 -5.77 -11.92
C ASN A 184 -13.33 -7.22 -11.86
N ALA A 185 -13.09 -7.94 -10.76
CA ALA A 185 -13.58 -9.32 -10.58
C ALA A 185 -15.11 -9.37 -10.66
N VAL A 186 -15.79 -8.48 -9.94
CA VAL A 186 -17.26 -8.38 -9.95
C VAL A 186 -17.79 -7.97 -11.33
N ALA A 187 -17.13 -7.01 -12.00
CA ALA A 187 -17.58 -6.52 -13.31
C ALA A 187 -17.49 -7.60 -14.39
N VAL A 188 -16.38 -8.35 -14.45
CA VAL A 188 -16.23 -9.44 -15.45
C VAL A 188 -17.12 -10.63 -15.12
N GLN A 189 -17.26 -11.01 -13.85
CA GLN A 189 -18.19 -12.07 -13.42
C GLN A 189 -19.63 -11.79 -13.86
N ASN A 190 -20.08 -10.54 -13.69
CA ASN A 190 -21.44 -10.12 -14.05
C ASN A 190 -21.57 -9.66 -15.51
N ARG A 191 -20.55 -9.86 -16.34
CA ARG A 191 -20.53 -9.48 -17.77
C ARG A 191 -20.85 -7.99 -18.02
N LYS A 192 -20.48 -7.11 -17.08
CA LYS A 192 -20.62 -5.65 -17.22
C LYS A 192 -19.47 -5.04 -18.02
N ILE A 193 -18.35 -5.75 -18.08
CA ILE A 193 -17.16 -5.45 -18.88
C ILE A 193 -16.76 -6.76 -19.57
N ASP A 194 -16.29 -6.67 -20.80
CA ASP A 194 -15.97 -7.85 -21.60
C ASP A 194 -14.69 -8.54 -21.15
N ALA A 195 -13.68 -7.76 -20.77
CA ALA A 195 -12.43 -8.24 -20.19
C ALA A 195 -11.82 -7.23 -19.22
N VAL A 196 -11.01 -7.71 -18.28
CA VAL A 196 -10.42 -6.90 -17.21
C VAL A 196 -8.97 -7.29 -16.97
N ALA A 197 -8.17 -6.33 -16.46
CA ALA A 197 -6.86 -6.61 -15.88
C ALA A 197 -6.99 -6.87 -14.37
N ILE A 198 -6.27 -7.88 -13.84
CA ILE A 198 -6.33 -8.23 -12.42
C ILE A 198 -5.03 -8.92 -11.98
N ALA A 199 -4.63 -8.78 -10.71
CA ALA A 199 -3.57 -9.60 -10.11
C ALA A 199 -4.06 -11.04 -9.89
N ASP A 200 -3.23 -12.04 -10.16
CA ASP A 200 -3.58 -13.46 -9.99
C ASP A 200 -3.99 -13.76 -8.54
N ARG A 201 -3.25 -13.26 -7.56
CA ARG A 201 -3.51 -13.46 -6.14
C ARG A 201 -4.81 -12.79 -5.66
N ILE A 202 -5.14 -11.60 -6.20
CA ILE A 202 -6.40 -10.92 -5.85
C ILE A 202 -7.59 -11.60 -6.53
N LEU A 203 -7.42 -12.11 -7.75
CA LEU A 203 -8.44 -12.94 -8.37
C LEU A 203 -8.75 -14.19 -7.54
N ASP A 204 -7.72 -14.87 -7.03
CA ASP A 204 -7.89 -16.02 -6.15
C ASP A 204 -8.61 -15.63 -4.85
N ALA A 205 -8.27 -14.48 -4.26
CA ALA A 205 -8.96 -13.95 -3.10
C ALA A 205 -10.43 -13.58 -3.39
N ALA A 206 -10.69 -12.93 -4.53
CA ALA A 206 -12.05 -12.59 -4.96
C ALA A 206 -12.92 -13.84 -5.16
N ILE A 207 -12.35 -14.91 -5.72
CA ILE A 207 -13.02 -16.21 -5.85
C ILE A 207 -13.32 -16.82 -4.47
N ALA A 208 -12.36 -16.79 -3.57
CA ALA A 208 -12.54 -17.29 -2.20
C ALA A 208 -13.62 -16.53 -1.43
N LYS A 209 -13.76 -15.21 -1.69
CA LYS A 209 -14.82 -14.34 -1.15
C LYS A 209 -16.19 -14.52 -1.86
N GLY A 210 -16.27 -15.32 -2.92
CA GLY A 210 -17.50 -15.50 -3.72
C GLY A 210 -17.84 -14.34 -4.64
N LEU A 211 -16.91 -13.40 -4.88
CA LEU A 211 -17.10 -12.27 -5.81
C LEU A 211 -17.02 -12.70 -7.27
N ALA A 212 -16.35 -13.81 -7.54
CA ALA A 212 -16.27 -14.43 -8.86
C ALA A 212 -16.20 -15.96 -8.74
N LYS A 213 -16.49 -16.68 -9.83
CA LYS A 213 -16.40 -18.13 -9.92
C LYS A 213 -15.32 -18.53 -10.93
N ARG A 214 -14.42 -19.42 -10.53
CA ARG A 214 -13.29 -19.84 -11.38
C ARG A 214 -13.76 -20.44 -12.70
N GLU A 215 -14.80 -21.25 -12.66
CA GLU A 215 -15.40 -21.95 -13.81
C GLU A 215 -16.07 -21.02 -14.82
N ASP A 216 -16.34 -19.77 -14.44
CA ASP A 216 -16.95 -18.78 -15.32
C ASP A 216 -15.92 -17.88 -16.03
N LEU A 217 -14.64 -18.00 -15.66
CA LEU A 217 -13.58 -17.10 -16.10
C LEU A 217 -12.55 -17.80 -17.00
N VAL A 218 -12.05 -17.06 -17.99
CA VAL A 218 -10.99 -17.47 -18.91
C VAL A 218 -9.83 -16.49 -18.76
N VAL A 219 -8.63 -17.03 -18.54
CA VAL A 219 -7.39 -16.22 -18.58
C VAL A 219 -6.97 -16.08 -20.05
N VAL A 220 -7.06 -14.86 -20.56
CA VAL A 220 -6.73 -14.49 -21.94
C VAL A 220 -5.24 -14.22 -22.11
N TRP A 221 -4.63 -13.66 -21.07
CA TRP A 221 -3.20 -13.33 -21.05
C TRP A 221 -2.65 -13.36 -19.61
N LYS A 222 -1.38 -13.71 -19.48
CA LYS A 222 -0.63 -13.71 -18.21
C LYS A 222 0.74 -13.08 -18.41
N SER A 223 1.17 -12.25 -17.47
CA SER A 223 2.49 -11.61 -17.48
C SER A 223 3.62 -12.55 -17.08
N ASP A 224 4.85 -12.13 -17.35
CA ASP A 224 6.02 -12.59 -16.62
C ASP A 224 5.87 -12.27 -15.11
N PRO A 225 6.71 -12.90 -14.22
CA PRO A 225 6.68 -12.61 -12.79
C PRO A 225 6.91 -11.12 -12.49
N ILE A 226 6.11 -10.58 -11.59
CA ILE A 226 6.18 -9.21 -11.08
C ILE A 226 6.67 -9.29 -9.64
N PRO A 227 7.71 -8.55 -9.21
CA PRO A 227 8.10 -8.47 -7.80
C PRO A 227 6.91 -8.10 -6.92
N GLU A 228 6.79 -8.72 -5.74
CA GLU A 228 5.70 -8.38 -4.81
C GLU A 228 5.76 -6.92 -4.35
N SER A 229 4.60 -6.46 -3.91
CA SER A 229 4.36 -5.10 -3.45
C SER A 229 5.26 -4.73 -2.28
N PRO A 230 6.02 -3.61 -2.37
CA PRO A 230 6.89 -3.18 -1.29
C PRO A 230 6.12 -2.52 -0.15
N THR A 231 6.60 -2.73 1.06
CA THR A 231 6.39 -1.80 2.16
C THR A 231 7.50 -0.76 2.11
N VAL A 232 7.10 0.49 2.14
CA VAL A 232 7.99 1.65 2.02
C VAL A 232 7.88 2.56 3.23
N TRP A 233 8.90 3.35 3.48
CA TRP A 233 8.88 4.45 4.45
C TRP A 233 9.38 5.75 3.85
N ARG A 234 9.10 6.86 4.51
CA ARG A 234 9.74 8.14 4.19
C ARG A 234 11.22 8.11 4.57
N LYS A 235 12.09 8.59 3.68
CA LYS A 235 13.54 8.63 3.92
C LYS A 235 13.94 9.49 5.12
N ASP A 236 13.14 10.52 5.45
CA ASP A 236 13.39 11.47 6.51
C ASP A 236 12.95 11.00 7.92
N LEU A 237 12.44 9.77 8.06
CA LEU A 237 12.19 9.19 9.38
C LEU A 237 13.51 8.99 10.12
N ASP A 238 13.42 9.12 11.45
CA ASP A 238 14.56 8.87 12.34
C ASP A 238 15.20 7.50 12.09
N PRO A 239 16.53 7.39 11.97
CA PRO A 239 17.19 6.13 11.65
C PRO A 239 16.99 5.03 12.72
N ALA A 240 16.85 5.39 14.01
CA ALA A 240 16.56 4.41 15.05
C ALA A 240 15.13 3.91 14.95
N LEU A 241 14.18 4.79 14.62
CA LEU A 241 12.79 4.42 14.35
C LEU A 241 12.69 3.49 13.14
N LYS A 242 13.38 3.78 12.03
CA LYS A 242 13.44 2.90 10.84
C LYS A 242 13.91 1.49 11.19
N LYS A 243 14.98 1.36 11.97
CA LYS A 243 15.46 0.04 12.42
C LYS A 243 14.42 -0.71 13.23
N ARG A 244 13.71 -0.02 14.14
CA ARG A 244 12.62 -0.61 14.92
C ARG A 244 11.44 -1.04 14.03
N ILE A 245 11.03 -0.19 13.09
CA ILE A 245 9.96 -0.49 12.13
C ILE A 245 10.33 -1.73 11.30
N GLN A 246 11.54 -1.77 10.73
CA GLN A 246 11.97 -2.92 9.94
C GLN A 246 11.98 -4.21 10.77
N ALA A 247 12.56 -4.18 11.97
CA ALA A 247 12.56 -5.32 12.86
C ALA A 247 11.14 -5.80 13.17
N ALA A 248 10.23 -4.87 13.51
CA ALA A 248 8.83 -5.20 13.80
C ALA A 248 8.11 -5.85 12.60
N PHE A 249 8.32 -5.33 11.38
CA PHE A 249 7.74 -5.96 10.18
C PHE A 249 8.30 -7.37 9.92
N LEU A 250 9.60 -7.58 10.12
CA LEU A 250 10.23 -8.89 9.90
C LEU A 250 9.84 -9.93 10.97
N GLU A 251 9.34 -9.50 12.11
CA GLU A 251 8.77 -10.37 13.16
C GLU A 251 7.32 -10.76 12.90
N VAL A 252 6.58 -10.01 12.07
CA VAL A 252 5.20 -10.34 11.69
C VAL A 252 5.17 -11.66 10.93
N LYS A 253 4.36 -12.63 11.39
CA LYS A 253 4.24 -13.94 10.76
C LYS A 253 2.82 -14.48 10.83
N ASN A 254 2.45 -15.29 9.84
CA ASN A 254 1.21 -16.06 9.81
C ASN A 254 -0.03 -15.22 10.09
N ILE A 255 -0.15 -14.08 9.40
CA ILE A 255 -1.30 -13.18 9.54
C ILE A 255 -2.22 -13.28 8.32
N PRO A 256 -3.54 -13.08 8.51
CA PRO A 256 -4.43 -12.81 7.39
C PRO A 256 -4.01 -11.49 6.74
N TRP A 257 -3.97 -11.47 5.42
CA TRP A 257 -3.68 -10.27 4.65
C TRP A 257 -4.66 -10.16 3.49
N SER A 258 -5.14 -8.96 3.26
CA SER A 258 -6.28 -8.68 2.40
C SER A 258 -6.17 -9.32 1.01
N ASP A 259 -5.23 -8.85 0.22
CA ASP A 259 -5.10 -9.22 -1.21
C ASP A 259 -4.19 -10.45 -1.45
N GLN A 260 -3.58 -10.98 -0.41
CA GLN A 260 -2.62 -12.08 -0.52
C GLN A 260 -3.04 -13.33 0.28
N GLY A 261 -4.23 -13.29 0.90
CA GLY A 261 -4.70 -14.36 1.77
C GLY A 261 -3.94 -14.37 3.10
N GLU A 262 -3.11 -15.40 3.34
CA GLU A 262 -2.23 -15.46 4.51
C GLU A 262 -0.79 -15.15 4.12
N LEU A 263 -0.12 -14.32 4.93
CA LEU A 263 1.32 -14.06 4.82
C LEU A 263 2.12 -15.00 5.73
N ASN A 264 3.22 -15.55 5.20
CA ASN A 264 4.25 -16.17 6.03
C ASN A 264 4.99 -15.15 6.86
N GLY A 265 5.23 -13.98 6.29
CA GLY A 265 5.95 -12.87 6.90
C GLY A 265 6.46 -11.87 5.88
N PHE A 266 7.43 -11.08 6.32
CA PHE A 266 8.09 -10.09 5.50
C PHE A 266 9.58 -10.40 5.37
N HIS A 267 10.17 -10.08 4.21
CA HIS A 267 11.58 -10.15 3.91
C HIS A 267 12.15 -8.78 3.59
N PRO A 268 13.44 -8.53 3.86
CA PRO A 268 14.08 -7.30 3.43
C PRO A 268 14.02 -7.16 1.90
N THR A 269 13.82 -5.93 1.43
CA THR A 269 13.92 -5.57 0.01
C THR A 269 14.58 -4.22 -0.15
N ASN A 270 14.85 -3.82 -1.38
CA ASN A 270 15.44 -2.53 -1.71
C ASN A 270 14.92 -2.00 -3.06
N ASP A 271 15.36 -0.82 -3.42
CA ASP A 271 14.91 -0.11 -4.64
C ASP A 271 15.24 -0.87 -5.93
N ALA A 272 16.40 -1.54 -6.02
CA ALA A 272 16.84 -2.27 -7.21
C ALA A 272 15.91 -3.45 -7.58
N ALA A 273 15.20 -4.03 -6.62
CA ALA A 273 14.22 -5.07 -6.88
C ALA A 273 13.08 -4.62 -7.82
N TYR A 274 12.91 -3.31 -8.00
CA TYR A 274 11.84 -2.71 -8.81
C TYR A 274 12.32 -2.11 -10.14
N ASP A 275 13.57 -2.40 -10.57
CA ASP A 275 14.10 -1.90 -11.85
C ASP A 275 13.32 -2.42 -13.04
N ILE A 276 12.85 -3.66 -13.01
CA ILE A 276 11.99 -4.22 -14.07
C ILE A 276 10.70 -3.41 -14.26
N ILE A 277 10.19 -2.78 -13.21
CA ILE A 277 9.02 -1.91 -13.28
C ILE A 277 9.37 -0.61 -14.03
N ARG A 278 10.54 -0.03 -13.76
CA ARG A 278 11.07 1.15 -14.45
C ARG A 278 11.29 0.86 -15.94
N GLU A 279 11.89 -0.28 -16.25
CA GLU A 279 12.10 -0.73 -17.63
C GLU A 279 10.78 -0.93 -18.37
N THR A 280 9.80 -1.55 -17.72
CA THR A 280 8.44 -1.71 -18.28
C THR A 280 7.78 -0.36 -18.56
N ALA A 281 7.84 0.58 -17.62
CA ALA A 281 7.31 1.93 -17.81
C ALA A 281 8.02 2.68 -18.96
N LYS A 282 9.34 2.54 -19.04
CA LYS A 282 10.16 3.10 -20.13
C LYS A 282 9.78 2.52 -21.50
N SER A 283 9.49 1.22 -21.58
CA SER A 283 9.07 0.57 -22.84
C SER A 283 7.75 1.14 -23.39
N LEU A 284 6.92 1.69 -22.50
CA LEU A 284 5.68 2.40 -22.85
C LEU A 284 5.88 3.91 -23.09
N ASN A 285 7.12 4.41 -23.07
CA ASN A 285 7.45 5.84 -23.14
C ASN A 285 6.73 6.69 -22.09
N LEU A 286 6.46 6.14 -20.89
CA LEU A 286 5.79 6.88 -19.83
C LEU A 286 6.75 7.89 -19.17
N ASP A 287 6.31 9.14 -19.09
CA ASP A 287 6.96 10.16 -18.26
C ASP A 287 6.43 10.08 -16.83
N LEU A 288 7.15 9.37 -15.96
CA LEU A 288 6.75 9.10 -14.59
C LEU A 288 6.50 10.38 -13.74
N ARG A 289 7.13 11.50 -14.13
CA ARG A 289 6.96 12.78 -13.41
C ARG A 289 5.65 13.48 -13.76
N LYS A 290 5.03 13.13 -14.89
CA LYS A 290 3.76 13.69 -15.37
C LYS A 290 2.56 12.83 -15.03
N MET A 291 2.76 11.62 -14.57
CA MET A 291 1.68 10.75 -14.11
C MET A 291 1.22 11.19 -12.72
N LYS A 292 0.00 11.75 -12.67
CA LYS A 292 -0.67 12.21 -11.44
C LYS A 292 -1.95 11.43 -11.23
#